data_972b922c81a749b08a9f1ebe14df8a36
#
_entry.id   972b922c81a749b08a9f1ebe14df8a36
#
_cell.length_a   1.000
_cell.length_b   1.000
_cell.length_c   1.000
_cell.angle_alpha   90.00
_cell.angle_beta   90.00
_cell.angle_gamma   90.00
#
_symmetry.space_group_name_H-M   'P 1'
#
loop_
_entity.id
_entity.type
_entity.pdbx_description
1 polymer ?
#
loop_
_entity_poly.entity_id
_entity_poly.type
_entity_poly.pdbx_seq_one_letter_code
_entity_poly.pdbx_strand_id
1 'polypeptide(L)'
;ELMQLMNNAPYEFCINGDLGRLKKLLEFKHRTFNATDLLYFIEFLNFHYSNNESLESAFTKGMNKKDETVENGLIAFYHYFFSLPDIPERTRKHIASPEKNSSCKRLNMFLRWMVRSDDKGVDFGIWKNIAPSQLICPVDVHVARVARALKLIHRQPVDWQTALELTAFLCTLDKADPVKYDFALFGTGVMENKTQTCLPAGRFLRLNDFADGEW
;
A
#
# COMPACT_ATOMS: atom_id res chain seq x y z
N GLU A 1 -9.89 -18.54 2.35
CA GLU A 1 -10.57 -18.68 3.67
C GLU A 1 -11.42 -17.45 3.98
N LEU A 2 -10.85 -16.21 4.17
CA LEU A 2 -11.64 -15.00 4.50
C LEU A 2 -12.74 -14.72 3.46
N MET A 3 -12.42 -14.76 2.17
CA MET A 3 -13.39 -14.56 1.08
C MET A 3 -14.55 -15.59 1.13
N GLN A 4 -14.24 -16.85 1.47
CA GLN A 4 -15.28 -17.89 1.64
C GLN A 4 -16.18 -17.59 2.84
N LEU A 5 -15.62 -17.14 3.98
CA LEU A 5 -16.39 -16.71 5.15
C LEU A 5 -17.33 -15.53 4.83
N MET A 6 -16.91 -14.67 3.89
CA MET A 6 -17.69 -13.53 3.38
C MET A 6 -18.55 -13.89 2.15
N ASN A 7 -18.74 -15.20 1.84
CA ASN A 7 -19.51 -15.70 0.68
C ASN A 7 -19.00 -15.15 -0.67
N ASN A 8 -17.71 -14.86 -0.79
CA ASN A 8 -17.04 -14.21 -1.94
C ASN A 8 -17.64 -12.82 -2.31
N ALA A 9 -18.38 -12.20 -1.41
CA ALA A 9 -19.04 -10.91 -1.57
C ALA A 9 -18.67 -9.98 -0.38
N PRO A 10 -17.38 -9.54 -0.26
CA PRO A 10 -16.91 -8.81 0.92
C PRO A 10 -17.59 -7.45 1.09
N TYR A 11 -17.96 -6.78 0.01
CA TYR A 11 -18.65 -5.49 0.07
C TYR A 11 -20.04 -5.64 0.71
N GLU A 12 -20.87 -6.55 0.17
CA GLU A 12 -22.20 -6.86 0.69
C GLU A 12 -22.13 -7.38 2.13
N PHE A 13 -21.08 -8.15 2.43
CA PHE A 13 -20.86 -8.64 3.80
C PHE A 13 -20.61 -7.49 4.78
N CYS A 14 -19.78 -6.52 4.40
CA CYS A 14 -19.49 -5.35 5.24
C CYS A 14 -20.71 -4.46 5.43
N ILE A 15 -21.54 -4.27 4.39
CA ILE A 15 -22.70 -3.36 4.46
C ILE A 15 -23.88 -4.00 5.20
N ASN A 16 -24.17 -5.26 4.95
CA ASN A 16 -25.37 -5.91 5.48
C ASN A 16 -25.26 -6.41 6.92
N GLY A 17 -24.06 -6.41 7.52
CA GLY A 17 -23.79 -6.54 8.96
C GLY A 17 -24.53 -7.62 9.74
N ASP A 18 -24.83 -8.79 9.13
CA ASP A 18 -25.55 -9.89 9.80
C ASP A 18 -24.73 -10.44 10.98
N LEU A 19 -25.25 -10.27 12.19
CA LEU A 19 -24.63 -10.79 13.43
C LEU A 19 -24.35 -12.29 13.39
N GLY A 20 -25.21 -13.08 12.71
CA GLY A 20 -25.01 -14.52 12.55
C GLY A 20 -23.78 -14.85 11.71
N ARG A 21 -23.49 -14.01 10.71
CA ARG A 21 -22.29 -14.15 9.85
C ARG A 21 -21.04 -13.65 10.58
N LEU A 22 -21.14 -12.57 11.35
CA LEU A 22 -20.01 -12.04 12.13
C LEU A 22 -19.50 -13.07 13.16
N LYS A 23 -20.40 -13.89 13.75
CA LYS A 23 -19.99 -14.97 14.68
C LYS A 23 -19.03 -15.97 14.05
N LYS A 24 -19.11 -16.23 12.75
CA LYS A 24 -18.21 -17.13 12.00
C LYS A 24 -16.78 -16.56 11.92
N LEU A 25 -16.60 -15.26 12.12
CA LEU A 25 -15.31 -14.60 12.07
C LEU A 25 -14.58 -14.61 13.42
N LEU A 26 -15.22 -15.02 14.52
CA LEU A 26 -14.63 -14.97 15.88
C LEU A 26 -13.38 -15.85 16.02
N GLU A 27 -13.26 -16.90 15.24
CA GLU A 27 -12.09 -17.79 15.23
C GLU A 27 -11.03 -17.36 14.19
N PHE A 28 -11.31 -16.29 13.40
CA PHE A 28 -10.40 -15.87 12.35
C PHE A 28 -9.07 -15.37 12.91
N LYS A 29 -7.98 -15.89 12.34
CA LYS A 29 -6.62 -15.46 12.66
C LYS A 29 -5.72 -15.63 11.45
N HIS A 30 -5.02 -14.58 11.11
CA HIS A 30 -3.95 -14.59 10.12
C HIS A 30 -2.71 -13.87 10.67
N ARG A 31 -1.68 -14.63 11.05
CA ARG A 31 -0.47 -14.10 11.72
C ARG A 31 -0.84 -13.31 12.99
N THR A 32 -0.55 -12.00 13.01
CA THR A 32 -0.88 -11.11 14.12
C THR A 32 -2.25 -10.43 14.01
N PHE A 33 -2.96 -10.61 12.89
CA PHE A 33 -4.29 -10.08 12.65
C PHE A 33 -5.33 -11.13 13.05
N ASN A 34 -6.24 -10.79 13.95
CA ASN A 34 -7.25 -11.72 14.47
C ASN A 34 -8.67 -11.19 14.33
N ALA A 35 -9.64 -11.93 14.89
CA ALA A 35 -11.06 -11.59 14.84
C ALA A 35 -11.36 -10.17 15.34
N THR A 36 -10.76 -9.73 16.46
CA THR A 36 -10.97 -8.38 16.98
C THR A 36 -10.56 -7.31 15.96
N ASP A 37 -9.40 -7.50 15.33
CA ASP A 37 -8.92 -6.60 14.30
C ASP A 37 -9.86 -6.60 13.08
N LEU A 38 -10.27 -7.80 12.65
CA LEU A 38 -11.15 -7.98 11.50
C LEU A 38 -12.54 -7.35 11.72
N LEU A 39 -13.14 -7.55 12.89
CA LEU A 39 -14.44 -6.98 13.23
C LEU A 39 -14.39 -5.45 13.21
N TYR A 40 -13.35 -4.85 13.77
CA TYR A 40 -13.17 -3.39 13.72
C TYR A 40 -13.01 -2.88 12.26
N PHE A 41 -12.28 -3.61 11.42
CA PHE A 41 -12.17 -3.26 10.00
C PHE A 41 -13.53 -3.33 9.29
N ILE A 42 -14.34 -4.35 9.58
CA ILE A 42 -15.70 -4.48 9.01
C ILE A 42 -16.59 -3.34 9.49
N GLU A 43 -16.55 -3.01 10.78
CA GLU A 43 -17.29 -1.90 11.36
C GLU A 43 -16.94 -0.56 10.70
N PHE A 44 -15.64 -0.29 10.53
CA PHE A 44 -15.19 0.90 9.81
C PHE A 44 -15.69 0.90 8.36
N LEU A 45 -15.58 -0.20 7.64
CA LEU A 45 -16.04 -0.29 6.25
C LEU A 45 -17.56 -0.11 6.15
N ASN A 46 -18.33 -0.69 7.07
CA ASN A 46 -19.77 -0.46 7.16
C ASN A 46 -20.08 1.02 7.37
N PHE A 47 -19.46 1.65 8.38
CA PHE A 47 -19.60 3.07 8.66
C PHE A 47 -19.24 3.93 7.45
N HIS A 48 -18.13 3.63 6.79
CA HIS A 48 -17.67 4.39 5.64
C HIS A 48 -18.64 4.27 4.46
N TYR A 49 -18.98 3.06 4.05
CA TYR A 49 -19.82 2.82 2.87
C TYR A 49 -21.30 3.13 3.09
N SER A 50 -21.77 3.27 4.32
CA SER A 50 -23.10 3.82 4.62
C SER A 50 -23.25 5.28 4.18
N ASN A 51 -22.14 6.01 4.00
CA ASN A 51 -22.13 7.44 3.68
C ASN A 51 -21.32 7.81 2.44
N ASN A 52 -20.61 6.85 1.83
CA ASN A 52 -19.71 7.09 0.71
C ASN A 52 -19.74 5.91 -0.26
N GLU A 53 -19.65 6.19 -1.55
CA GLU A 53 -19.65 5.15 -2.59
C GLU A 53 -18.28 4.50 -2.78
N SER A 54 -17.20 5.20 -2.43
CA SER A 54 -15.83 4.76 -2.67
C SER A 54 -14.92 5.07 -1.49
N LEU A 55 -14.04 4.13 -1.17
CA LEU A 55 -13.00 4.32 -0.15
C LEU A 55 -11.98 5.41 -0.56
N GLU A 56 -11.94 5.84 -1.82
CA GLU A 56 -11.13 6.95 -2.29
C GLU A 56 -11.36 8.22 -1.45
N SER A 57 -12.62 8.49 -1.10
CA SER A 57 -12.99 9.67 -0.31
C SER A 57 -12.36 9.68 1.10
N ALA A 58 -12.05 8.51 1.66
CA ALA A 58 -11.39 8.41 2.96
C ALA A 58 -9.95 8.96 2.94
N PHE A 59 -9.31 8.94 1.78
CA PHE A 59 -7.97 9.51 1.57
C PHE A 59 -8.05 10.95 1.07
N THR A 60 -8.88 11.19 0.05
CA THR A 60 -8.91 12.50 -0.62
C THR A 60 -9.48 13.64 0.23
N LYS A 61 -10.35 13.35 1.22
CA LYS A 61 -10.85 14.36 2.18
C LYS A 61 -9.75 15.05 2.97
N GLY A 62 -8.61 14.40 3.18
CA GLY A 62 -7.44 14.98 3.85
C GLY A 62 -6.45 15.67 2.91
N MET A 63 -6.65 15.57 1.60
CA MET A 63 -5.76 16.13 0.61
C MET A 63 -6.21 17.50 0.14
N ASN A 64 -5.25 18.36 -0.15
CA ASN A 64 -5.45 19.65 -0.81
C ASN A 64 -5.05 19.55 -2.27
N LYS A 65 -5.62 20.41 -3.13
CA LYS A 65 -5.29 20.45 -4.57
C LYS A 65 -3.80 20.74 -4.87
N LYS A 66 -3.07 21.30 -3.89
CA LYS A 66 -1.65 21.65 -4.02
C LYS A 66 -0.72 20.58 -3.43
N ASP A 67 -1.25 19.51 -2.86
CA ASP A 67 -0.42 18.46 -2.29
C ASP A 67 0.33 17.74 -3.40
N GLU A 68 1.64 17.72 -3.28
CA GLU A 68 2.51 17.04 -4.26
C GLU A 68 2.54 15.51 -4.05
N THR A 69 2.12 15.04 -2.86
CA THR A 69 2.10 13.63 -2.49
C THR A 69 0.82 13.27 -1.75
N VAL A 70 0.58 11.95 -1.60
CA VAL A 70 -0.53 11.38 -0.82
C VAL A 70 -0.31 11.42 0.70
N GLU A 71 0.73 12.09 1.20
CA GLU A 71 1.08 12.10 2.63
C GLU A 71 -0.08 12.56 3.51
N ASN A 72 -0.66 13.71 3.22
CA ASN A 72 -1.81 14.25 3.97
C ASN A 72 -3.03 13.33 3.89
N GLY A 73 -3.24 12.66 2.74
CA GLY A 73 -4.29 11.65 2.57
C GLY A 73 -4.08 10.43 3.47
N LEU A 74 -2.85 9.93 3.59
CA LEU A 74 -2.52 8.80 4.47
C LEU A 74 -2.67 9.15 5.95
N ILE A 75 -2.28 10.37 6.34
CA ILE A 75 -2.45 10.88 7.71
C ILE A 75 -3.94 10.99 8.04
N ALA A 76 -4.72 11.64 7.16
CA ALA A 76 -6.16 11.80 7.35
C ALA A 76 -6.89 10.46 7.37
N PHE A 77 -6.51 9.51 6.50
CA PHE A 77 -7.04 8.16 6.52
C PHE A 77 -6.79 7.46 7.85
N TYR A 78 -5.58 7.57 8.41
CA TYR A 78 -5.26 6.99 9.71
C TYR A 78 -6.20 7.52 10.81
N HIS A 79 -6.39 8.82 10.92
CA HIS A 79 -7.27 9.44 11.91
C HIS A 79 -8.74 9.09 11.67
N TYR A 80 -9.17 9.08 10.42
CA TYR A 80 -10.53 8.69 10.04
C TYR A 80 -10.81 7.22 10.34
N PHE A 81 -9.87 6.32 10.02
CA PHE A 81 -10.02 4.90 10.30
C PHE A 81 -10.19 4.63 11.81
N PHE A 82 -9.52 5.40 12.65
CA PHE A 82 -9.60 5.31 14.11
C PHE A 82 -10.49 6.38 14.74
N SER A 83 -11.53 6.83 14.05
CA SER A 83 -12.50 7.81 14.59
C SER A 83 -13.72 7.17 15.26
N LEU A 84 -13.94 5.88 15.07
CA LEU A 84 -15.06 5.16 15.70
C LEU A 84 -14.82 4.99 17.21
N PRO A 85 -15.89 4.85 18.01
CA PRO A 85 -15.75 4.49 19.42
C PRO A 85 -15.15 3.09 19.60
N ASP A 86 -14.69 2.79 20.80
CA ASP A 86 -14.24 1.44 21.21
C ASP A 86 -13.13 0.82 20.38
N ILE A 87 -12.15 1.66 19.97
CA ILE A 87 -10.99 1.23 19.17
C ILE A 87 -10.19 0.20 19.97
N PRO A 88 -10.01 -1.05 19.49
CA PRO A 88 -9.09 -1.98 20.12
C PRO A 88 -7.66 -1.47 19.95
N GLU A 89 -6.95 -1.18 21.04
CA GLU A 89 -5.59 -0.60 20.98
C GLU A 89 -4.64 -1.43 20.12
N ARG A 90 -4.78 -2.76 20.18
CA ARG A 90 -3.99 -3.69 19.37
C ARG A 90 -4.17 -3.51 17.84
N THR A 91 -5.31 -3.00 17.40
CA THR A 91 -5.64 -2.82 15.96
C THR A 91 -4.84 -1.69 15.33
N ARG A 92 -4.37 -0.71 16.14
CA ARG A 92 -3.60 0.44 15.66
C ARG A 92 -2.33 0.08 14.90
N LYS A 93 -1.73 -1.08 15.19
CA LYS A 93 -0.52 -1.56 14.48
C LYS A 93 -0.78 -2.02 13.05
N HIS A 94 -2.04 -2.20 12.65
CA HIS A 94 -2.38 -2.70 11.33
C HIS A 94 -2.54 -1.60 10.27
N ILE A 95 -2.76 -0.36 10.70
CA ILE A 95 -2.78 0.82 9.83
C ILE A 95 -1.57 1.68 10.15
N ALA A 96 -0.72 1.85 9.15
CA ALA A 96 0.48 2.69 9.26
C ALA A 96 0.13 4.16 8.98
N SER A 97 0.95 5.09 9.50
CA SER A 97 0.83 6.53 9.22
C SER A 97 2.21 7.16 9.02
N PRO A 98 2.35 8.12 8.11
CA PRO A 98 3.54 8.96 7.98
C PRO A 98 3.90 9.68 9.28
N GLU A 99 2.93 10.15 10.06
CA GLU A 99 3.14 10.80 11.37
C GLU A 99 3.93 9.92 12.35
N LYS A 100 3.84 8.60 12.20
CA LYS A 100 4.59 7.62 12.99
C LYS A 100 5.90 7.21 12.32
N ASN A 101 6.33 7.98 11.33
CA ASN A 101 7.51 7.73 10.52
C ASN A 101 7.54 6.32 9.89
N SER A 102 6.38 5.71 9.60
CA SER A 102 6.29 4.45 8.90
C SER A 102 6.42 4.63 7.39
N SER A 103 7.12 3.74 6.69
CA SER A 103 7.17 3.73 5.22
C SER A 103 5.80 3.52 4.56
N CYS A 104 4.78 3.18 5.31
CA CYS A 104 3.40 2.93 4.86
C CYS A 104 3.28 1.97 3.67
N LYS A 105 4.22 1.02 3.52
CA LYS A 105 4.33 0.14 2.34
C LYS A 105 2.99 -0.40 1.88
N ARG A 106 2.18 -0.99 2.80
CA ARG A 106 0.90 -1.63 2.42
C ARG A 106 -0.13 -0.65 1.90
N LEU A 107 -0.20 0.54 2.48
CA LEU A 107 -1.11 1.59 2.02
C LEU A 107 -0.63 2.18 0.69
N ASN A 108 0.67 2.40 0.51
CA ASN A 108 1.23 2.85 -0.75
C ASN A 108 1.02 1.81 -1.88
N MET A 109 1.14 0.50 -1.59
CA MET A 109 0.78 -0.55 -2.55
C MET A 109 -0.71 -0.52 -2.89
N PHE A 110 -1.58 -0.35 -1.89
CA PHE A 110 -3.02 -0.25 -2.11
C PHE A 110 -3.39 0.96 -2.97
N LEU A 111 -2.84 2.14 -2.65
CA LEU A 111 -3.03 3.34 -3.45
C LEU A 111 -2.52 3.15 -4.88
N ARG A 112 -1.37 2.51 -5.06
CA ARG A 112 -0.85 2.17 -6.37
C ARG A 112 -1.87 1.38 -7.18
N TRP A 113 -2.39 0.27 -6.65
CA TRP A 113 -3.38 -0.57 -7.34
C TRP A 113 -4.66 0.18 -7.71
N MET A 114 -5.11 1.09 -6.84
CA MET A 114 -6.37 1.82 -7.04
C MET A 114 -6.24 2.99 -8.03
N VAL A 115 -5.08 3.64 -8.08
CA VAL A 115 -4.85 4.89 -8.83
C VAL A 115 -4.22 4.63 -10.20
N ARG A 116 -3.16 3.78 -10.26
CA ARG A 116 -2.52 3.45 -11.53
C ARG A 116 -3.38 2.48 -12.34
N SER A 117 -3.23 2.56 -13.65
CA SER A 117 -3.87 1.63 -14.59
C SER A 117 -2.81 0.99 -15.46
N ASP A 118 -2.88 -0.32 -15.63
CA ASP A 118 -2.07 -1.06 -16.58
C ASP A 118 -2.94 -2.06 -17.37
N ASP A 119 -2.38 -2.60 -18.44
CA ASP A 119 -3.01 -3.63 -19.28
C ASP A 119 -2.73 -5.06 -18.80
N LYS A 120 -1.99 -5.23 -17.70
CA LYS A 120 -1.55 -6.52 -17.15
C LYS A 120 -2.46 -7.02 -16.00
N GLY A 121 -3.47 -6.24 -15.63
CA GLY A 121 -4.45 -6.59 -14.60
C GLY A 121 -3.94 -6.52 -13.17
N VAL A 122 -2.85 -5.78 -12.94
CA VAL A 122 -2.27 -5.58 -11.60
C VAL A 122 -2.77 -4.28 -10.98
N ASP A 123 -2.73 -3.19 -11.75
CA ASP A 123 -3.15 -1.86 -11.34
C ASP A 123 -4.55 -1.58 -11.93
N PHE A 124 -5.55 -1.37 -11.07
CA PHE A 124 -6.97 -1.29 -11.48
C PHE A 124 -7.35 0.09 -12.04
N GLY A 125 -6.71 1.17 -11.56
CA GLY A 125 -6.95 2.53 -12.04
C GLY A 125 -8.38 3.03 -11.87
N ILE A 126 -9.08 2.59 -10.82
CA ILE A 126 -10.48 2.95 -10.56
C ILE A 126 -10.65 4.26 -9.80
N TRP A 127 -9.61 4.73 -9.11
CA TRP A 127 -9.61 6.02 -8.41
C TRP A 127 -9.08 7.13 -9.32
N LYS A 128 -9.77 8.27 -9.35
CA LYS A 128 -9.51 9.35 -10.29
C LYS A 128 -9.17 10.69 -9.64
N ASN A 129 -9.37 10.82 -8.34
CA ASN A 129 -9.11 12.06 -7.60
C ASN A 129 -7.69 12.15 -7.04
N ILE A 130 -6.90 11.08 -7.19
CA ILE A 130 -5.47 11.02 -6.88
C ILE A 130 -4.72 10.79 -8.19
N ALA A 131 -3.71 11.61 -8.47
CA ALA A 131 -2.89 11.44 -9.66
C ALA A 131 -1.74 10.44 -9.40
N PRO A 132 -1.32 9.64 -10.41
CA PRO A 132 -0.16 8.75 -10.28
C PRO A 132 1.12 9.47 -9.84
N SER A 133 1.28 10.74 -10.23
CA SER A 133 2.40 11.60 -9.83
C SER A 133 2.46 11.93 -8.34
N GLN A 134 1.35 11.75 -7.61
CA GLN A 134 1.27 11.99 -6.16
C GLN A 134 1.59 10.74 -5.33
N LEU A 135 1.68 9.58 -5.98
CA LEU A 135 1.93 8.31 -5.29
C LEU A 135 3.35 8.23 -4.74
N ILE A 136 3.49 7.52 -3.63
CA ILE A 136 4.77 7.23 -2.99
C ILE A 136 5.14 5.77 -3.24
N CYS A 137 6.39 5.53 -3.65
CA CYS A 137 6.90 4.20 -3.92
C CYS A 137 6.81 3.32 -2.66
N PRO A 138 6.20 2.13 -2.75
CA PRO A 138 6.15 1.19 -1.64
C PRO A 138 7.55 0.68 -1.27
N VAL A 139 8.06 1.06 -0.10
CA VAL A 139 9.40 0.68 0.34
C VAL A 139 9.33 -0.33 1.48
N ASP A 140 9.99 -1.47 1.28
CA ASP A 140 10.31 -2.43 2.33
C ASP A 140 11.83 -2.68 2.39
N VAL A 141 12.24 -3.65 3.20
CA VAL A 141 13.66 -3.99 3.38
C VAL A 141 14.33 -4.47 2.07
N HIS A 142 13.58 -5.13 1.18
CA HIS A 142 14.11 -5.62 -0.10
C HIS A 142 14.28 -4.48 -1.10
N VAL A 143 13.24 -3.67 -1.29
CA VAL A 143 13.28 -2.48 -2.15
C VAL A 143 14.36 -1.51 -1.66
N ALA A 144 14.43 -1.23 -0.34
CA ALA A 144 15.44 -0.33 0.21
C ALA A 144 16.87 -0.86 0.01
N ARG A 145 17.09 -2.18 0.10
CA ARG A 145 18.40 -2.79 -0.18
C ARG A 145 18.82 -2.60 -1.63
N VAL A 146 17.93 -2.88 -2.58
CA VAL A 146 18.18 -2.69 -4.02
C VAL A 146 18.42 -1.22 -4.33
N ALA A 147 17.56 -0.33 -3.82
CA ALA A 147 17.68 1.11 -4.03
C ALA A 147 19.02 1.66 -3.53
N ARG A 148 19.54 1.17 -2.38
CA ARG A 148 20.88 1.53 -1.90
C ARG A 148 21.99 0.97 -2.79
N ALA A 149 21.90 -0.29 -3.20
CA ALA A 149 22.87 -0.90 -4.10
C ALA A 149 22.99 -0.13 -5.43
N LEU A 150 21.86 0.36 -5.93
CA LEU A 150 21.78 1.21 -7.13
C LEU A 150 22.09 2.69 -6.85
N LYS A 151 22.39 3.07 -5.60
CA LYS A 151 22.66 4.46 -5.16
C LYS A 151 21.50 5.44 -5.41
N LEU A 152 20.26 4.93 -5.38
CA LEU A 152 19.04 5.76 -5.53
C LEU A 152 18.67 6.43 -4.21
N ILE A 153 19.07 5.85 -3.07
CA ILE A 153 18.87 6.36 -1.72
C ILE A 153 20.13 6.19 -0.87
N HIS A 154 20.26 7.04 0.13
CA HIS A 154 21.39 7.04 1.07
C HIS A 154 20.96 6.69 2.50
N ARG A 155 19.70 6.92 2.85
CA ARG A 155 19.16 6.68 4.19
C ARG A 155 19.21 5.20 4.55
N GLN A 156 19.56 4.91 5.83
CA GLN A 156 19.62 3.53 6.34
C GLN A 156 18.28 3.01 6.90
N PRO A 157 17.47 3.79 7.67
CA PRO A 157 16.16 3.36 8.13
C PRO A 157 15.23 3.05 6.97
N VAL A 158 14.26 2.14 7.18
CA VAL A 158 13.14 1.89 6.24
C VAL A 158 11.92 2.59 6.83
N ASP A 159 11.84 3.89 6.58
CA ASP A 159 10.86 4.80 7.15
C ASP A 159 10.19 5.67 6.07
N TRP A 160 9.33 6.61 6.49
CA TRP A 160 8.63 7.51 5.58
C TRP A 160 9.61 8.37 4.77
N GLN A 161 10.64 8.90 5.43
CA GLN A 161 11.62 9.75 4.76
C GLN A 161 12.40 8.98 3.68
N THR A 162 12.64 7.68 3.89
CA THR A 162 13.26 6.82 2.88
C THR A 162 12.33 6.58 1.70
N ALA A 163 11.02 6.44 1.94
CA ALA A 163 10.04 6.33 0.86
C ALA A 163 9.96 7.63 0.04
N LEU A 164 10.03 8.80 0.69
CA LEU A 164 10.10 10.09 0.02
C LEU A 164 11.39 10.26 -0.79
N GLU A 165 12.55 9.91 -0.22
CA GLU A 165 13.85 9.99 -0.90
C GLU A 165 13.85 9.15 -2.19
N LEU A 166 13.38 7.88 -2.09
CA LEU A 166 13.28 7.03 -3.27
C LEU A 166 12.32 7.61 -4.31
N THR A 167 11.14 8.05 -3.89
CA THR A 167 10.15 8.61 -4.81
C THR A 167 10.66 9.86 -5.50
N ALA A 168 11.33 10.76 -4.77
CA ALA A 168 11.95 11.95 -5.34
C ALA A 168 12.98 11.60 -6.43
N PHE A 169 13.80 10.56 -6.22
CA PHE A 169 14.70 10.07 -7.27
C PHE A 169 13.92 9.54 -8.48
N LEU A 170 12.88 8.70 -8.25
CA LEU A 170 12.08 8.14 -9.35
C LEU A 170 11.33 9.22 -10.14
N CYS A 171 10.93 10.31 -9.50
CA CYS A 171 10.36 11.49 -10.17
C CYS A 171 11.34 12.13 -11.16
N THR A 172 12.65 11.97 -11.00
CA THR A 172 13.63 12.45 -11.99
C THR A 172 13.62 11.62 -13.26
N LEU A 173 13.18 10.37 -13.19
CA LEU A 173 13.05 9.45 -14.33
C LEU A 173 11.67 9.60 -14.99
N ASP A 174 10.62 9.68 -14.21
CA ASP A 174 9.27 9.95 -14.68
C ASP A 174 8.46 10.68 -13.62
N LYS A 175 8.22 11.97 -13.84
CA LYS A 175 7.46 12.82 -12.92
C LYS A 175 5.96 12.48 -12.92
N ALA A 176 5.44 11.98 -14.04
CA ALA A 176 4.01 11.70 -14.18
C ALA A 176 3.62 10.38 -13.46
N ASP A 177 4.53 9.40 -13.43
CA ASP A 177 4.29 8.09 -12.82
C ASP A 177 5.57 7.51 -12.18
N PRO A 178 6.04 8.06 -11.06
CA PRO A 178 7.28 7.60 -10.42
C PRO A 178 7.18 6.15 -9.90
N VAL A 179 5.97 5.69 -9.60
CA VAL A 179 5.75 4.38 -8.95
C VAL A 179 5.76 3.21 -9.94
N LYS A 180 5.79 3.48 -11.26
CA LYS A 180 5.88 2.42 -12.27
C LYS A 180 7.12 1.53 -12.12
N TYR A 181 8.18 2.04 -11.50
CA TYR A 181 9.44 1.31 -11.29
C TYR A 181 9.43 0.36 -10.08
N ASP A 182 8.36 0.35 -9.28
CA ASP A 182 8.27 -0.45 -8.04
C ASP A 182 8.48 -1.95 -8.31
N PHE A 183 7.85 -2.51 -9.34
CA PHE A 183 8.01 -3.93 -9.68
C PHE A 183 9.43 -4.30 -10.10
N ALA A 184 10.12 -3.41 -10.81
CA ALA A 184 11.51 -3.64 -11.19
C ALA A 184 12.40 -3.71 -9.94
N LEU A 185 12.25 -2.76 -9.02
CA LEU A 185 13.01 -2.73 -7.77
C LEU A 185 12.70 -3.95 -6.88
N PHE A 186 11.42 -4.30 -6.73
CA PHE A 186 11.01 -5.45 -5.94
C PHE A 186 11.47 -6.77 -6.57
N GLY A 187 11.28 -6.95 -7.88
CA GLY A 187 11.66 -8.14 -8.63
C GLY A 187 13.16 -8.40 -8.55
N THR A 188 13.99 -7.36 -8.75
CA THR A 188 15.45 -7.45 -8.56
C THR A 188 15.79 -7.92 -7.14
N GLY A 189 15.14 -7.36 -6.11
CA GLY A 189 15.38 -7.73 -4.72
C GLY A 189 15.00 -9.17 -4.38
N VAL A 190 13.99 -9.72 -5.02
CA VAL A 190 13.56 -11.12 -4.84
C VAL A 190 14.49 -12.09 -5.60
N MET A 191 14.89 -11.73 -6.82
CA MET A 191 15.79 -12.56 -7.64
C MET A 191 17.17 -12.67 -7.04
N GLU A 192 17.75 -11.58 -6.54
CA GLU A 192 19.08 -11.61 -5.89
C GLU A 192 19.10 -12.52 -4.65
N ASN A 193 18.03 -12.57 -3.87
CA ASN A 193 17.93 -13.51 -2.74
C ASN A 193 17.90 -14.99 -3.19
N LYS A 194 17.39 -15.27 -4.39
CA LYS A 194 17.39 -16.64 -4.97
C LYS A 194 18.72 -16.99 -5.63
N THR A 195 19.45 -16.01 -6.15
CA THR A 195 20.70 -16.20 -6.91
C THR A 195 21.95 -16.11 -6.04
N GLN A 196 21.86 -15.69 -4.77
CA GLN A 196 23.00 -15.85 -3.83
C GLN A 196 23.43 -17.32 -3.66
N THR A 197 22.66 -18.26 -4.19
CA THR A 197 23.07 -19.68 -4.30
C THR A 197 23.70 -20.05 -5.64
N CYS A 198 23.72 -19.22 -6.69
CA CYS A 198 24.11 -19.67 -8.04
C CYS A 198 24.65 -18.63 -9.05
N LEU A 199 25.27 -17.49 -8.69
CA LEU A 199 25.94 -16.67 -9.72
C LEU A 199 27.28 -16.09 -9.27
N PRO A 200 28.32 -16.10 -10.15
CA PRO A 200 29.58 -15.43 -9.89
C PRO A 200 29.39 -13.90 -9.93
N ALA A 201 30.15 -13.23 -9.08
CA ALA A 201 30.17 -11.78 -8.94
C ALA A 201 30.40 -11.07 -10.29
N GLY A 202 29.51 -10.15 -10.69
CA GLY A 202 29.85 -9.21 -11.74
C GLY A 202 28.81 -8.80 -12.77
N ARG A 203 27.54 -9.19 -12.71
CA ARG A 203 26.54 -8.69 -13.66
C ARG A 203 25.45 -7.87 -12.94
N PHE A 204 25.64 -6.55 -12.92
CA PHE A 204 24.59 -5.62 -12.51
C PHE A 204 23.67 -5.35 -13.70
N LEU A 205 22.36 -5.60 -13.53
CA LEU A 205 21.33 -5.14 -14.45
C LEU A 205 21.29 -3.60 -14.38
N ARG A 206 21.24 -2.93 -15.53
CA ARG A 206 21.12 -1.46 -15.59
C ARG A 206 19.64 -1.09 -15.58
N LEU A 207 19.29 0.04 -14.97
CA LEU A 207 17.91 0.56 -14.94
C LEU A 207 17.30 0.72 -16.34
N ASN A 208 18.12 0.97 -17.37
CA ASN A 208 17.69 1.06 -18.77
C ASN A 208 17.22 -0.28 -19.35
N ASP A 209 17.60 -1.42 -18.75
CA ASP A 209 17.16 -2.75 -19.22
C ASP A 209 15.68 -3.00 -18.89
N PHE A 210 15.05 -2.12 -18.12
CA PHE A 210 13.64 -2.20 -17.68
C PHE A 210 12.71 -1.21 -18.39
N ALA A 211 13.26 -0.30 -19.24
CA ALA A 211 12.47 0.73 -19.92
C ALA A 211 11.62 0.20 -21.08
N ASP A 212 11.97 -0.96 -21.64
CA ASP A 212 11.38 -1.47 -22.88
C ASP A 212 10.28 -2.53 -22.72
N GLY A 213 9.76 -2.72 -21.49
CA GLY A 213 8.43 -3.31 -21.25
C GLY A 213 8.18 -4.77 -21.66
N GLU A 214 9.19 -5.59 -21.89
CA GLU A 214 9.03 -7.02 -22.18
C GLU A 214 9.19 -7.87 -20.89
N TRP A 215 8.07 -8.06 -20.17
CA TRP A 215 7.94 -9.08 -19.12
C TRP A 215 6.56 -9.73 -19.15
#